data_4202f9bacd681de4650e76d786c2e3e6
#
_entry.id   4202f9bacd681de4650e76d786c2e3e6
#
_cell.length_a   1.000
_cell.length_b   1.000
_cell.length_c   1.000
_cell.angle_alpha   90.00
_cell.angle_beta   90.00
_cell.angle_gamma   90.00
#
_symmetry.space_group_name_H-M   'P 1'
#
loop_
_entity.id
_entity.type
_entity.pdbx_description
1 polymer ?
#
loop_
_entity_poly.entity_id
_entity_poly.type
_entity_poly.pdbx_seq_one_letter_code
_entity_poly.pdbx_strand_id
1 'polypeptide(L)'
;MGKFYTQLSIEERTMIQTQLAMGIKASAIARGLGRCAATLSRELHRNGWVCPKAPRGTGRPAAAGGYRAEAAHMRARDCTVTPRVKRRLYPGSAMWERVMHYLKRRHSPEQIAGTLALVHAQTPTLQ
;
A
#
# COMPACT_ATOMS: atom_id res chain seq x y z
N MET A 1 -7.43 12.60 -20.08
CA MET A 1 -6.62 11.36 -20.01
C MET A 1 -6.07 11.20 -18.60
N GLY A 2 -6.40 10.11 -17.95
CA GLY A 2 -5.87 9.81 -16.62
C GLY A 2 -4.35 9.63 -16.66
N LYS A 3 -3.64 10.34 -15.81
CA LYS A 3 -2.21 10.09 -15.63
C LYS A 3 -2.04 8.73 -14.97
N PHE A 4 -1.38 7.81 -15.66
CA PHE A 4 -1.03 6.53 -15.07
C PHE A 4 -0.11 6.76 -13.87
N TYR A 5 -0.53 6.26 -12.70
CA TYR A 5 0.32 6.30 -11.52
C TYR A 5 1.42 5.25 -11.66
N THR A 6 2.66 5.70 -11.68
CA THR A 6 3.83 4.82 -11.65
C THR A 6 4.44 4.82 -10.25
N GLN A 7 4.72 3.66 -9.72
CA GLN A 7 5.40 3.53 -8.43
C GLN A 7 6.83 4.06 -8.53
N LEU A 8 7.39 4.44 -7.38
CA LEU A 8 8.78 4.85 -7.30
C LEU A 8 9.70 3.69 -7.66
N SER A 9 10.67 3.94 -8.52
CA SER A 9 11.70 2.97 -8.88
C SER A 9 12.78 2.84 -7.79
N ILE A 10 13.63 1.83 -7.90
CA ILE A 10 14.74 1.67 -6.96
C ILE A 10 15.74 2.83 -7.09
N GLU A 11 15.96 3.34 -8.29
CA GLU A 11 16.83 4.49 -8.56
C GLU A 11 16.29 5.75 -7.88
N GLU A 12 14.98 6.02 -8.02
CA GLU A 12 14.34 7.15 -7.36
C GLU A 12 14.45 7.03 -5.83
N ARG A 13 14.26 5.83 -5.28
CA ARG A 13 14.40 5.59 -3.85
C ARG A 13 15.85 5.78 -3.36
N THR A 14 16.83 5.36 -4.15
CA THR A 14 18.25 5.59 -3.85
C THR A 14 18.58 7.08 -3.84
N MET A 15 18.05 7.84 -4.79
CA MET A 15 18.21 9.29 -4.82
C MET A 15 17.55 9.96 -3.61
N ILE A 16 16.39 9.50 -3.21
CA ILE A 16 15.71 9.98 -1.99
C ILE A 16 16.58 9.74 -0.76
N GLN A 17 17.10 8.53 -0.60
CA GLN A 17 17.99 8.18 0.51
C GLN A 17 19.22 9.08 0.56
N THR A 18 19.90 9.24 -0.55
CA THR A 18 21.11 10.06 -0.66
C THR A 18 20.82 11.52 -0.32
N GLN A 19 19.77 12.09 -0.90
CA GLN A 19 19.42 13.48 -0.69
C GLN A 19 18.91 13.76 0.73
N LEU A 20 18.21 12.82 1.34
CA LEU A 20 17.83 12.92 2.77
C LEU A 20 19.06 12.89 3.67
N ALA A 21 20.05 12.05 3.37
CA ALA A 21 21.30 12.01 4.09
C ALA A 21 22.10 13.32 3.97
N MET A 22 21.93 14.05 2.87
CA MET A 22 22.50 15.39 2.67
C MET A 22 21.70 16.51 3.36
N GLY A 23 20.59 16.19 4.01
CA GLY A 23 19.75 17.16 4.70
C GLY A 23 18.81 17.95 3.80
N ILE A 24 18.58 17.50 2.57
CA ILE A 24 17.65 18.16 1.63
C ILE A 24 16.20 17.87 2.06
N LYS A 25 15.36 18.90 2.01
CA LYS A 25 13.94 18.77 2.36
C LYS A 25 13.20 17.86 1.40
N ALA A 26 12.27 17.06 1.92
CA ALA A 26 11.46 16.14 1.12
C ALA A 26 10.74 16.82 -0.06
N SER A 27 10.22 18.03 0.13
CA SER A 27 9.56 18.79 -0.94
C SER A 27 10.51 19.15 -2.09
N ALA A 28 11.76 19.49 -1.77
CA ALA A 28 12.78 19.77 -2.78
C ALA A 28 13.20 18.51 -3.53
N ILE A 29 13.33 17.38 -2.84
CA ILE A 29 13.61 16.07 -3.44
C ILE A 29 12.50 15.67 -4.42
N ALA A 30 11.24 15.81 -4.02
CA ALA A 30 10.10 15.51 -4.87
C ALA A 30 10.10 16.36 -6.14
N ARG A 31 10.39 17.64 -6.02
CA ARG A 31 10.50 18.55 -7.16
C ARG A 31 11.61 18.13 -8.11
N GLY A 32 12.78 17.76 -7.58
CA GLY A 32 13.91 17.28 -8.39
C GLY A 32 13.62 15.97 -9.14
N LEU A 33 12.82 15.09 -8.55
CA LEU A 33 12.39 13.84 -9.17
C LEU A 33 11.19 13.98 -10.12
N GLY A 34 10.59 15.18 -10.21
CA GLY A 34 9.37 15.39 -10.99
C GLY A 34 8.14 14.68 -10.39
N ARG A 35 8.16 14.40 -9.09
CA ARG A 35 7.07 13.74 -8.37
C ARG A 35 6.32 14.73 -7.49
N CYS A 36 5.07 14.38 -7.16
CA CYS A 36 4.28 15.16 -6.21
C CYS A 36 4.86 15.04 -4.79
N ALA A 37 4.89 16.14 -4.05
CA ALA A 37 5.36 16.17 -2.66
C ALA A 37 4.58 15.18 -1.77
N ALA A 38 3.29 15.02 -2.02
CA ALA A 38 2.46 14.05 -1.30
C ALA A 38 2.90 12.60 -1.52
N THR A 39 3.36 12.26 -2.73
CA THR A 39 3.90 10.92 -3.05
C THR A 39 5.11 10.61 -2.18
N LEU A 40 6.04 11.56 -2.10
CA LEU A 40 7.24 11.41 -1.30
C LEU A 40 6.93 11.36 0.20
N SER A 41 6.04 12.21 0.66
CA SER A 41 5.60 12.22 2.06
C SER A 41 5.00 10.88 2.48
N ARG A 42 4.15 10.29 1.63
CA ARG A 42 3.56 8.96 1.88
C ARG A 42 4.60 7.85 1.88
N GLU A 43 5.56 7.90 0.96
CA GLU A 43 6.67 6.93 0.90
C GLU A 43 7.50 6.97 2.18
N LEU A 44 7.90 8.15 2.61
CA LEU A 44 8.68 8.34 3.83
C LEU A 44 7.91 7.91 5.08
N HIS A 45 6.65 8.29 5.20
CA HIS A 45 5.80 7.90 6.32
C HIS A 45 5.60 6.39 6.39
N ARG A 46 5.37 5.75 5.25
CA ARG A 46 5.20 4.29 5.14
C ARG A 46 6.43 3.52 5.61
N ASN A 47 7.61 4.10 5.43
CA ASN A 47 8.89 3.51 5.80
C ASN A 47 9.40 3.98 7.17
N GLY A 48 8.56 4.63 7.96
CA GLY A 48 8.88 5.02 9.33
C GLY A 48 9.85 6.19 9.46
N TRP A 49 10.10 6.93 8.38
CA TRP A 49 10.92 8.12 8.45
C TRP A 49 10.17 9.26 9.15
N VAL A 50 10.82 9.87 10.11
CA VAL A 50 10.31 11.04 10.84
C VAL A 50 11.17 12.25 10.47
N CYS A 51 10.50 13.35 10.10
CA CYS A 51 11.23 14.59 9.84
C CYS A 51 11.96 15.03 11.10
N PRO A 52 13.30 15.14 11.07
CA PRO A 52 14.04 15.62 12.21
C PRO A 52 13.65 17.06 12.48
N LYS A 53 13.08 17.31 13.65
CA LYS A 53 12.87 18.67 14.15
C LYS A 53 14.25 19.24 14.47
N ALA A 54 14.69 20.21 13.68
CA ALA A 54 15.93 20.92 13.99
C ALA A 54 15.82 21.51 15.41
N PRO A 55 16.75 21.21 16.32
CA PRO A 55 16.79 21.89 17.60
C PRO A 55 16.94 23.40 17.32
N ARG A 56 16.10 24.20 17.98
CA ARG A 56 16.16 25.65 17.85
C ARG A 56 17.58 26.13 18.14
N GLY A 57 18.25 26.71 17.15
CA GLY A 57 19.54 27.40 17.33
C GLY A 57 20.77 26.74 16.70
N THR A 58 20.69 25.56 16.13
CA THR A 58 21.92 24.89 15.64
C THR A 58 22.03 24.81 14.12
N GLY A 59 21.27 25.42 13.31
CA GLY A 59 21.47 25.50 11.83
C GLY A 59 21.89 24.21 11.10
N ARG A 60 22.05 23.12 11.82
CA ARG A 60 22.50 21.83 11.32
C ARG A 60 21.29 20.91 11.17
N PRO A 61 20.98 20.46 9.95
CA PRO A 61 19.93 19.47 9.78
C PRO A 61 20.32 18.23 10.57
N ALA A 62 19.42 17.78 11.44
CA ALA A 62 19.59 16.48 12.08
C ALA A 62 19.68 15.42 10.98
N ALA A 63 20.64 14.50 11.11
CA ALA A 63 20.79 13.41 10.17
C ALA A 63 19.45 12.68 10.02
N ALA A 64 18.92 12.63 8.81
CA ALA A 64 17.69 11.92 8.50
C ALA A 64 17.95 10.43 8.66
N GLY A 65 17.81 9.92 9.88
CA GLY A 65 17.95 8.51 10.15
C GLY A 65 16.71 7.73 9.74
N GLY A 66 16.89 6.57 9.11
CA GLY A 66 15.88 5.55 9.01
C GLY A 66 15.30 5.24 7.64
N TYR A 67 15.42 6.07 6.62
CA TYR A 67 14.97 5.71 5.27
C TYR A 67 16.06 4.92 4.53
N ARG A 68 15.74 3.68 4.16
CA ARG A 68 16.62 2.83 3.34
C ARG A 68 15.91 2.45 2.06
N ALA A 69 16.50 2.81 0.92
CA ALA A 69 15.92 2.60 -0.40
C ALA A 69 15.64 1.13 -0.69
N GLU A 70 16.57 0.25 -0.36
CA GLU A 70 16.45 -1.18 -0.57
C GLU A 70 15.29 -1.78 0.23
N ALA A 71 15.22 -1.48 1.53
CA ALA A 71 14.13 -1.95 2.40
C ALA A 71 12.75 -1.42 1.93
N ALA A 72 12.69 -0.16 1.51
CA ALA A 72 11.49 0.44 0.96
C ALA A 72 11.04 -0.24 -0.33
N HIS A 73 11.99 -0.55 -1.20
CA HIS A 73 11.71 -1.24 -2.47
C HIS A 73 11.22 -2.66 -2.25
N MET A 74 11.85 -3.42 -1.35
CA MET A 74 11.41 -4.77 -0.98
C MET A 74 10.00 -4.75 -0.41
N ARG A 75 9.71 -3.84 0.52
CA ARG A 75 8.36 -3.67 1.09
C ARG A 75 7.32 -3.35 0.02
N ALA A 76 7.64 -2.49 -0.93
CA ALA A 76 6.73 -2.16 -2.03
C ALA A 76 6.44 -3.37 -2.92
N ARG A 77 7.45 -4.20 -3.20
CA ARG A 77 7.28 -5.46 -3.94
C ARG A 77 6.38 -6.43 -3.19
N ASP A 78 6.63 -6.64 -1.91
CA ASP A 78 5.82 -7.54 -1.08
C ASP A 78 4.36 -7.09 -1.02
N CYS A 79 4.12 -5.79 -0.86
CA CYS A 79 2.76 -5.23 -0.89
C CYS A 79 2.07 -5.38 -2.25
N THR A 80 2.83 -5.42 -3.35
CA THR A 80 2.26 -5.65 -4.69
C THR A 80 1.82 -7.09 -4.86
N VAL A 81 2.58 -8.03 -4.31
CA VAL A 81 2.28 -9.48 -4.40
C VAL A 81 1.17 -9.88 -3.43
N THR A 82 1.15 -9.28 -2.23
CA THR A 82 0.18 -9.62 -1.18
C THR A 82 -1.11 -8.82 -1.36
N PRO A 83 -2.28 -9.48 -1.55
CA PRO A 83 -3.55 -8.77 -1.61
C PRO A 83 -3.80 -7.97 -0.32
N ARG A 84 -4.24 -6.72 -0.44
CA ARG A 84 -4.55 -5.86 0.72
C ARG A 84 -5.69 -6.40 1.56
N VAL A 85 -6.61 -7.11 0.92
CA VAL A 85 -7.77 -7.73 1.57
C VAL A 85 -7.67 -9.22 1.36
N LYS A 86 -7.82 -9.99 2.43
CA LYS A 86 -7.90 -11.44 2.33
C LYS A 86 -9.07 -11.83 1.44
N ARG A 87 -8.83 -12.73 0.50
CA ARG A 87 -9.90 -13.26 -0.34
C ARG A 87 -10.93 -13.96 0.55
N ARG A 88 -12.18 -13.57 0.42
CA ARG A 88 -13.28 -14.24 1.12
C ARG A 88 -13.62 -15.58 0.49
N LEU A 89 -13.39 -15.68 -0.82
CA LEU A 89 -13.67 -16.88 -1.60
C LEU A 89 -12.36 -17.56 -1.96
N TYR A 90 -12.03 -18.63 -1.27
CA TYR A 90 -10.88 -19.49 -1.56
C TYR A 90 -11.24 -20.96 -1.31
N PRO A 91 -10.60 -21.91 -2.03
CA PRO A 91 -10.87 -23.32 -1.84
C PRO A 91 -10.72 -23.75 -0.38
N GLY A 92 -11.73 -24.46 0.14
CA GLY A 92 -11.75 -24.88 1.55
C GLY A 92 -12.41 -23.91 2.52
N SER A 93 -12.78 -22.70 2.09
CA SER A 93 -13.56 -21.82 2.94
C SER A 93 -15.04 -22.22 2.95
N ALA A 94 -15.74 -21.92 4.06
CA ALA A 94 -17.18 -22.17 4.16
C ALA A 94 -17.97 -21.44 3.07
N MET A 95 -17.51 -20.23 2.71
CA MET A 95 -18.08 -19.47 1.58
C MET A 95 -17.89 -20.19 0.25
N TRP A 96 -16.72 -20.77 0.01
CA TRP A 96 -16.42 -21.53 -1.21
C TRP A 96 -17.38 -22.72 -1.39
N GLU A 97 -17.56 -23.52 -0.33
CA GLU A 97 -18.44 -24.68 -0.33
C GLU A 97 -19.88 -24.29 -0.68
N ARG A 98 -20.38 -23.20 -0.08
CA ARG A 98 -21.73 -22.71 -0.35
C ARG A 98 -21.89 -22.19 -1.78
N VAL A 99 -20.94 -21.40 -2.26
CA VAL A 99 -20.98 -20.89 -3.63
C VAL A 99 -20.91 -22.01 -4.65
N MET A 100 -20.02 -22.99 -4.47
CA MET A 100 -19.91 -24.15 -5.35
C MET A 100 -21.19 -24.99 -5.37
N HIS A 101 -21.85 -25.14 -4.22
CA HIS A 101 -23.12 -25.83 -4.14
C HIS A 101 -24.18 -25.18 -5.04
N TYR A 102 -24.32 -23.86 -4.98
CA TYR A 102 -25.29 -23.15 -5.82
C TYR A 102 -24.88 -23.07 -7.29
N LEU A 103 -23.59 -22.93 -7.58
CA LEU A 103 -23.09 -22.96 -8.96
C LEU A 103 -23.39 -24.28 -9.65
N LYS A 104 -23.23 -25.41 -8.96
CA LYS A 104 -23.58 -26.75 -9.48
C LYS A 104 -25.08 -26.87 -9.79
N ARG A 105 -25.92 -26.09 -9.11
CA ARG A 105 -27.36 -25.97 -9.36
C ARG A 105 -27.72 -24.92 -10.42
N ARG A 106 -26.71 -24.38 -11.14
CA ARG A 106 -26.86 -23.38 -12.21
C ARG A 106 -27.46 -22.04 -11.74
N HIS A 107 -27.26 -21.66 -10.49
CA HIS A 107 -27.62 -20.33 -10.02
C HIS A 107 -26.64 -19.29 -10.55
N SER A 108 -27.14 -18.11 -10.93
CA SER A 108 -26.29 -16.97 -11.29
C SER A 108 -25.58 -16.40 -10.06
N PRO A 109 -24.44 -15.69 -10.22
CA PRO A 109 -23.76 -15.04 -9.10
C PRO A 109 -24.66 -14.11 -8.28
N GLU A 110 -25.57 -13.39 -8.94
CA GLU A 110 -26.55 -12.50 -8.29
C GLU A 110 -27.54 -13.28 -7.44
N GLN A 111 -28.06 -14.37 -7.95
CA GLN A 111 -28.96 -15.27 -7.21
C GLN A 111 -28.27 -15.89 -6.01
N ILE A 112 -27.01 -16.29 -6.16
CA ILE A 112 -26.21 -16.83 -5.06
C ILE A 112 -26.03 -15.76 -3.97
N ALA A 113 -25.63 -14.55 -4.34
CA ALA A 113 -25.44 -13.44 -3.40
C ALA A 113 -26.75 -13.11 -2.64
N GLY A 114 -27.87 -13.03 -3.35
CA GLY A 114 -29.18 -12.80 -2.75
C GLY A 114 -29.61 -13.90 -1.80
N THR A 115 -29.42 -15.16 -2.18
CA THR A 115 -29.75 -16.32 -1.34
C THR A 115 -28.88 -16.38 -0.10
N LEU A 116 -27.58 -16.14 -0.21
CA LEU A 116 -26.67 -16.13 0.94
C LEU A 116 -27.02 -15.00 1.91
N ALA A 117 -27.37 -13.83 1.41
CA ALA A 117 -27.79 -12.71 2.25
C ALA A 117 -29.07 -13.02 3.06
N LEU A 118 -30.02 -13.71 2.44
CA LEU A 118 -31.28 -14.09 3.09
C LEU A 118 -31.11 -15.24 4.09
N VAL A 119 -30.42 -16.31 3.68
CA VAL A 119 -30.27 -17.53 4.48
C VAL A 119 -29.28 -17.35 5.63
N HIS A 120 -28.24 -16.55 5.42
CA HIS A 120 -27.16 -16.35 6.38
C HIS A 120 -27.08 -14.92 6.91
N ALA A 121 -28.21 -14.28 7.13
CA ALA A 121 -28.29 -12.92 7.67
C ALA A 121 -27.55 -12.74 9.00
N GLN A 122 -27.49 -13.80 9.82
CA GLN A 122 -26.82 -13.81 11.12
C GLN A 122 -25.32 -14.19 11.04
N THR A 123 -24.82 -14.55 9.87
CA THR A 123 -23.45 -15.04 9.69
C THR A 123 -22.68 -14.16 8.69
N PRO A 124 -21.97 -13.09 9.15
CA PRO A 124 -21.29 -12.13 8.26
C PRO A 124 -20.27 -12.75 7.32
N THR A 125 -19.70 -13.89 7.68
CA THR A 125 -18.70 -14.60 6.88
C THR A 125 -19.28 -15.29 5.63
N LEU A 126 -20.61 -15.45 5.59
CA LEU A 126 -21.32 -16.14 4.50
C LEU A 126 -22.24 -15.22 3.69
N GLN A 127 -22.18 -13.91 3.94
CA GLN A 127 -22.91 -12.90 3.18
C GLN A 127 -22.12 -12.35 2.00
#